data_f0efb7970eabea7bd966845ac508bdd9
#
_entry.id   f0efb7970eabea7bd966845ac508bdd9
#
_cell.length_a   1.000
_cell.length_b   1.000
_cell.length_c   1.000
_cell.angle_alpha   90.00
_cell.angle_beta   90.00
_cell.angle_gamma   90.00
#
_symmetry.space_group_name_H-M   'P 1'
#
loop_
_entity.id
_entity.type
_entity.pdbx_description
1 polymer ?
#
loop_
_entity_poly.entity_id
_entity_poly.type
_entity_poly.pdbx_seq_one_letter_code
_entity_poly.pdbx_strand_id
1 'polypeptide(L)'
;MGRPSKYPDELRERAVRMVAEVRPQYSSQWAAITAVAGMLGIGTPETLRTWIRRGEIDAGQRPGVTSELAAENKQLRREVAELRRANEILKAASAFFAAELDRPAKR
;
A
#
# COMPACT_ATOMS: atom_id res chain seq x y z
N MET A 1 -4.62 2.81 9.11
CA MET A 1 -3.61 3.83 9.02
C MET A 1 -2.28 3.35 9.54
N GLY A 2 -1.27 3.34 8.70
CA GLY A 2 0.04 2.90 9.09
C GLY A 2 0.76 3.92 9.98
N ARG A 3 1.65 3.43 10.81
CA ARG A 3 2.54 4.32 11.54
C ARG A 3 3.53 4.94 10.56
N PRO A 4 3.97 6.18 10.79
CA PRO A 4 5.06 6.74 9.99
C PRO A 4 6.28 5.80 10.08
N SER A 5 7.03 5.72 9.00
CA SER A 5 8.25 4.92 9.01
C SER A 5 9.22 5.51 10.04
N LYS A 6 9.87 4.63 10.79
CA LYS A 6 10.91 5.00 11.74
C LYS A 6 12.10 5.65 11.04
N TYR A 7 12.29 5.35 9.76
CA TYR A 7 13.44 5.78 8.98
C TYR A 7 13.02 6.74 7.89
N PRO A 8 13.78 7.84 7.66
CA PRO A 8 13.50 8.76 6.55
C PRO A 8 13.62 8.08 5.19
N ASP A 9 12.86 8.58 4.22
CA ASP A 9 12.92 8.04 2.85
C ASP A 9 14.33 8.11 2.27
N GLU A 10 15.07 9.17 2.53
CA GLU A 10 16.44 9.32 2.07
C GLU A 10 17.35 8.22 2.58
N LEU A 11 17.19 7.84 3.83
CA LEU A 11 17.97 6.75 4.42
C LEU A 11 17.62 5.42 3.76
N ARG A 12 16.34 5.18 3.50
CA ARG A 12 15.90 3.96 2.85
C ARG A 12 16.48 3.84 1.44
N GLU A 13 16.40 4.90 0.66
CA GLU A 13 16.96 4.92 -0.68
C GLU A 13 18.46 4.70 -0.66
N ARG A 14 19.15 5.37 0.26
CA ARG A 14 20.60 5.23 0.41
C ARG A 14 20.98 3.80 0.77
N ALA A 15 20.25 3.20 1.71
CA ALA A 15 20.52 1.83 2.15
C ALA A 15 20.38 0.83 1.00
N VAL A 16 19.30 0.95 0.24
CA VAL A 16 19.05 0.07 -0.91
C VAL A 16 20.16 0.23 -1.95
N ARG A 17 20.56 1.45 -2.23
CA ARG A 17 21.64 1.72 -3.19
C ARG A 17 22.96 1.15 -2.72
N MET A 18 23.29 1.32 -1.44
CA MET A 18 24.52 0.80 -0.89
C MET A 18 24.61 -0.73 -0.99
N VAL A 19 23.50 -1.42 -0.76
CA VAL A 19 23.51 -2.89 -0.90
C VAL A 19 23.87 -3.28 -2.33
N ALA A 20 23.32 -2.61 -3.33
CA ALA A 20 23.67 -2.89 -4.73
C ALA A 20 25.14 -2.62 -5.01
N GLU A 21 25.66 -1.50 -4.48
CA GLU A 21 27.07 -1.12 -4.69
C GLU A 21 28.04 -2.09 -4.04
N VAL A 22 27.76 -2.57 -2.84
CA VAL A 22 28.70 -3.44 -2.12
C VAL A 22 28.46 -4.93 -2.38
N ARG A 23 27.38 -5.27 -3.07
CA ARG A 23 27.01 -6.67 -3.31
C ARG A 23 28.19 -7.54 -3.81
N PRO A 24 29.01 -7.09 -4.77
CA PRO A 24 30.13 -7.89 -5.26
C PRO A 24 31.19 -8.21 -4.21
N GLN A 25 31.24 -7.45 -3.12
CA GLN A 25 32.23 -7.66 -2.06
C GLN A 25 31.81 -8.71 -1.04
N TYR A 26 30.59 -9.22 -1.15
CA TYR A 26 30.04 -10.18 -0.20
C TYR A 26 29.65 -11.47 -0.90
N SER A 27 29.65 -12.56 -0.15
CA SER A 27 29.35 -13.88 -0.70
C SER A 27 27.88 -14.06 -1.09
N SER A 28 26.98 -13.28 -0.48
CA SER A 28 25.56 -13.36 -0.76
C SER A 28 24.90 -12.00 -0.58
N GLN A 29 23.70 -11.84 -1.15
CA GLN A 29 22.91 -10.63 -0.96
C GLN A 29 22.58 -10.42 0.52
N TRP A 30 22.28 -11.50 1.22
CA TRP A 30 21.96 -11.40 2.66
C TRP A 30 23.14 -10.88 3.47
N ALA A 31 24.35 -11.32 3.14
CA ALA A 31 25.56 -10.82 3.80
C ALA A 31 25.73 -9.31 3.56
N ALA A 32 25.50 -8.86 2.33
CA ALA A 32 25.56 -7.44 1.99
C ALA A 32 24.48 -6.65 2.75
N ILE A 33 23.27 -7.15 2.80
CA ILE A 33 22.17 -6.53 3.51
C ILE A 33 22.49 -6.38 5.00
N THR A 34 22.99 -7.46 5.62
CA THR A 34 23.36 -7.45 7.03
C THR A 34 24.44 -6.42 7.32
N ALA A 35 25.46 -6.35 6.47
CA ALA A 35 26.54 -5.39 6.64
C ALA A 35 26.06 -3.93 6.52
N VAL A 36 25.26 -3.63 5.50
CA VAL A 36 24.75 -2.28 5.30
C VAL A 36 23.80 -1.88 6.41
N ALA A 37 22.94 -2.78 6.85
CA ALA A 37 22.03 -2.51 7.97
C ALA A 37 22.81 -2.13 9.23
N GLY A 38 23.90 -2.85 9.51
CA GLY A 38 24.77 -2.54 10.64
C GLY A 38 25.44 -1.17 10.48
N MET A 39 25.94 -0.86 9.29
CA MET A 39 26.62 0.41 9.04
C MET A 39 25.69 1.63 9.18
N LEU A 40 24.44 1.50 8.80
CA LEU A 40 23.50 2.62 8.81
C LEU A 40 22.60 2.66 10.04
N GLY A 41 22.81 1.73 10.98
CA GLY A 41 22.00 1.73 12.20
C GLY A 41 20.57 1.30 12.00
N ILE A 42 20.31 0.52 10.97
CA ILE A 42 18.99 -0.06 10.73
C ILE A 42 18.80 -1.23 11.68
N GLY A 43 17.69 -1.24 12.41
CA GLY A 43 17.46 -2.16 13.52
C GLY A 43 17.58 -3.64 13.16
N THR A 44 17.06 -4.05 12.00
CA THR A 44 17.18 -5.43 11.55
C THR A 44 17.46 -5.48 10.06
N PRO A 45 18.25 -6.50 9.61
CA PRO A 45 18.47 -6.70 8.17
C PRO A 45 17.16 -6.99 7.41
N GLU A 46 16.18 -7.59 8.05
CA GLU A 46 14.88 -7.88 7.44
C GLU A 46 14.19 -6.62 6.96
N THR A 47 14.31 -5.53 7.69
CA THR A 47 13.74 -4.24 7.30
C THR A 47 14.33 -3.80 5.96
N LEU A 48 15.64 -3.85 5.84
CA LEU A 48 16.33 -3.48 4.60
C LEU A 48 15.98 -4.41 3.45
N ARG A 49 15.89 -5.71 3.72
CA ARG A 49 15.49 -6.68 2.73
C ARG A 49 14.07 -6.38 2.19
N THR A 50 13.17 -6.00 3.07
CA THR A 50 11.81 -5.62 2.69
C THR A 50 11.81 -4.42 1.76
N TRP A 51 12.63 -3.40 2.05
CA TRP A 51 12.75 -2.24 1.19
C TRP A 51 13.27 -2.59 -0.20
N ILE A 52 14.27 -3.47 -0.26
CA ILE A 52 14.84 -3.92 -1.54
C ILE A 52 13.79 -4.65 -2.37
N ARG A 53 13.07 -5.58 -1.73
CA ARG A 53 12.02 -6.33 -2.41
C ARG A 53 10.91 -5.40 -2.93
N ARG A 54 10.51 -4.43 -2.11
CA ARG A 54 9.48 -3.46 -2.52
C ARG A 54 9.95 -2.64 -3.70
N GLY A 55 11.19 -2.20 -3.68
CA GLY A 55 11.77 -1.45 -4.79
C GLY A 55 11.85 -2.27 -6.08
N GLU A 56 12.20 -3.54 -5.97
CA GLU A 56 12.24 -4.45 -7.13
C GLU A 56 10.86 -4.64 -7.75
N ILE A 57 9.83 -4.81 -6.91
CA ILE A 57 8.45 -4.95 -7.38
C ILE A 57 8.01 -3.65 -8.07
N ASP A 58 8.25 -2.51 -7.44
CA ASP A 58 7.85 -1.21 -7.98
C ASP A 58 8.57 -0.88 -9.28
N ALA A 59 9.80 -1.38 -9.45
CA ALA A 59 10.56 -1.21 -10.70
C ALA A 59 10.22 -2.25 -11.76
N GLY A 60 9.32 -3.20 -11.47
CA GLY A 60 8.94 -4.24 -12.42
C GLY A 60 9.94 -5.36 -12.56
N GLN A 61 10.96 -5.42 -11.70
CA GLN A 61 12.01 -6.46 -11.75
C GLN A 61 11.56 -7.76 -11.09
N ARG A 62 10.48 -7.71 -10.33
CA ARG A 62 9.94 -8.85 -9.62
C ARG A 62 8.42 -8.81 -9.71
N PRO A 63 7.74 -9.95 -9.93
CA PRO A 63 6.28 -9.97 -9.93
C PRO A 63 5.72 -9.53 -8.59
N GLY A 64 4.65 -8.77 -8.63
CA GLY A 64 3.95 -8.30 -7.44
C GLY A 64 3.13 -7.07 -7.73
N VAL A 65 2.36 -6.65 -6.73
CA VAL A 65 1.56 -5.43 -6.84
C VAL A 65 2.45 -4.25 -6.47
N THR A 66 2.62 -3.32 -7.39
CA THR A 66 3.40 -2.11 -7.11
C THR A 66 2.73 -1.28 -6.03
N SER A 67 3.51 -0.42 -5.37
CA SER A 67 2.99 0.49 -4.36
C SER A 67 1.93 1.43 -4.93
N GLU A 68 2.14 1.87 -6.17
CA GLU A 68 1.20 2.72 -6.88
C GLU A 68 -0.12 2.02 -7.14
N LEU A 69 -0.07 0.78 -7.64
CA LEU A 69 -1.27 -0.03 -7.87
C LEU A 69 -1.99 -0.37 -6.57
N ALA A 70 -1.25 -0.63 -5.50
CA ALA A 70 -1.85 -0.90 -4.19
C ALA A 70 -2.61 0.32 -3.67
N ALA A 71 -2.04 1.52 -3.83
CA ALA A 71 -2.69 2.76 -3.43
C ALA A 71 -3.96 3.02 -4.26
N GLU A 72 -3.87 2.81 -5.57
CA GLU A 72 -5.01 2.95 -6.47
C GLU A 72 -6.11 1.96 -6.11
N ASN A 73 -5.74 0.71 -5.83
CA ASN A 73 -6.70 -0.32 -5.44
C ASN A 73 -7.43 0.06 -4.16
N LYS A 74 -6.70 0.57 -3.17
CA LYS A 74 -7.28 1.03 -1.92
C LYS A 74 -8.27 2.17 -2.15
N GLN A 75 -7.90 3.12 -3.00
CA GLN A 75 -8.76 4.26 -3.34
C GLN A 75 -10.03 3.77 -4.04
N LEU A 76 -9.90 2.87 -5.01
CA LEU A 76 -11.05 2.34 -5.74
C LEU A 76 -12.00 1.56 -4.84
N ARG A 77 -11.46 0.79 -3.90
CA ARG A 77 -12.29 0.07 -2.93
C ARG A 77 -13.08 1.03 -2.06
N ARG A 78 -12.48 2.15 -1.66
CA ARG A 78 -13.15 3.17 -0.90
C ARG A 78 -14.29 3.80 -1.70
N GLU A 79 -14.02 4.13 -2.97
CA GLU A 79 -15.04 4.69 -3.85
C GLU A 79 -16.20 3.73 -4.06
N VAL A 80 -15.91 2.45 -4.27
CA VAL A 80 -16.95 1.42 -4.41
C VAL A 80 -17.82 1.36 -3.14
N ALA A 81 -17.20 1.39 -1.97
CA ALA A 81 -17.94 1.35 -0.71
C ALA A 81 -18.86 2.57 -0.57
N GLU A 82 -18.35 3.75 -0.93
CA GLU A 82 -19.15 4.98 -0.89
C GLU A 82 -20.33 4.94 -1.87
N LEU A 83 -20.07 4.47 -3.09
CA LEU A 83 -21.11 4.35 -4.10
C LEU A 83 -22.17 3.34 -3.71
N ARG A 84 -21.77 2.22 -3.12
CA ARG A 84 -22.73 1.23 -2.63
C ARG A 84 -23.60 1.79 -1.53
N ARG A 85 -23.01 2.57 -0.62
CA ARG A 85 -23.76 3.23 0.44
C ARG A 85 -24.76 4.23 -0.14
N ALA A 86 -24.33 5.08 -1.06
CA ALA A 86 -25.19 6.03 -1.73
C ALA A 86 -26.34 5.33 -2.46
N ASN A 87 -26.02 4.24 -3.14
CA ASN A 87 -27.02 3.46 -3.86
C ASN A 87 -28.05 2.86 -2.91
N GLU A 88 -27.64 2.33 -1.76
CA GLU A 88 -28.56 1.80 -0.76
C GLU A 88 -29.48 2.89 -0.20
N ILE A 89 -28.94 4.07 0.04
CA ILE A 89 -29.72 5.21 0.51
C ILE A 89 -30.75 5.61 -0.55
N LEU A 90 -30.34 5.68 -1.82
CA LEU A 90 -31.24 6.01 -2.90
C LEU A 90 -32.34 4.98 -3.09
N LYS A 91 -32.00 3.68 -2.94
CA LYS A 91 -33.00 2.63 -3.01
C LYS A 91 -34.01 2.74 -1.89
N ALA A 92 -33.55 3.01 -0.68
CA ALA A 92 -34.43 3.19 0.47
C ALA A 92 -35.36 4.39 0.26
N ALA A 93 -34.81 5.52 -0.22
CA ALA A 93 -35.59 6.69 -0.50
C ALA A 93 -36.61 6.46 -1.61
N SER A 94 -36.20 5.76 -2.67
CA SER A 94 -37.09 5.42 -3.78
C SER A 94 -38.24 4.54 -3.33
N ALA A 95 -37.96 3.55 -2.48
CA ALA A 95 -38.98 2.67 -1.93
C ALA A 95 -39.96 3.47 -1.06
N PHE A 96 -39.44 4.39 -0.26
CA PHE A 96 -40.26 5.25 0.58
C PHE A 96 -41.20 6.11 -0.27
N PHE A 97 -40.66 6.77 -1.29
CA PHE A 97 -41.46 7.62 -2.16
C PHE A 97 -42.47 6.83 -2.97
N ALA A 98 -42.11 5.65 -3.44
CA ALA A 98 -43.05 4.77 -4.14
C ALA A 98 -44.21 4.39 -3.25
N ALA A 99 -43.92 4.04 -1.98
CA ALA A 99 -44.97 3.70 -1.01
C ALA A 99 -45.89 4.90 -0.74
N GLU A 100 -45.33 6.10 -0.67
CA GLU A 100 -46.14 7.29 -0.46
C GLU A 100 -47.06 7.61 -1.67
N LEU A 101 -46.56 7.39 -2.88
CA LEU A 101 -47.33 7.61 -4.10
C LEU A 101 -48.44 6.56 -4.26
N ASP A 102 -48.23 5.33 -3.80
CA ASP A 102 -49.23 4.28 -3.88
C ASP A 102 -50.23 4.32 -2.72
N ARG A 103 -50.04 5.23 -1.81
CA ARG A 103 -50.90 5.33 -0.64
C ARG A 103 -52.29 5.74 -1.07
N PRO A 104 -53.33 5.04 -0.58
CA PRO A 104 -54.69 5.44 -0.91
C PRO A 104 -54.98 6.85 -0.43
N ALA A 105 -55.74 7.60 -1.21
CA ALA A 105 -56.14 8.95 -0.83
C ALA A 105 -56.93 8.91 0.44
N LYS A 106 -56.62 9.79 1.38
CA LYS A 106 -57.44 9.97 2.58
C LYS A 106 -58.70 10.72 2.26
N ARG A 107 -59.74 10.34 2.88
CA ARG A 107 -61.00 11.01 2.79
C ARG A 107 -61.18 12.06 3.87
#